data_bba5ef56f3a4882d6d76e8f7e2e9dadb
#
_entry.id   bba5ef56f3a4882d6d76e8f7e2e9dadb
#
_cell.length_a   1.000
_cell.length_b   1.000
_cell.length_c   1.000
_cell.angle_alpha   90.00
_cell.angle_beta   90.00
_cell.angle_gamma   90.00
#
_symmetry.space_group_name_H-M   'P 1'
#
loop_
_entity.id
_entity.type
_entity.pdbx_description
1 polymer ?
#
loop_
_entity_poly.entity_id
_entity_poly.type
_entity_poly.pdbx_seq_one_letter_code
_entity_poly.pdbx_strand_id
1 'polypeptide(L)' 'MPLTLAQAYAWNLATTLMVCIVLFQTAEGYGVMPEADFDGDTAEIVHLYDPYEQ' A
#
# COMPACT_ATOMS: atom_id res chain seq x y z
N MET A 1 -6.38 -6.69 -8.35
CA MET A 1 -4.93 -7.00 -8.47
C MET A 1 -4.62 -8.09 -7.46
N PRO A 2 -3.87 -9.13 -7.84
CA PRO A 2 -3.50 -10.19 -6.88
C PRO A 2 -2.59 -9.64 -5.78
N LEU A 3 -2.63 -10.28 -4.62
CA LEU A 3 -1.89 -9.80 -3.45
C LEU A 3 -0.39 -9.69 -3.72
N THR A 4 0.19 -10.71 -4.35
CA THR A 4 1.63 -10.71 -4.64
C THR A 4 2.02 -9.52 -5.50
N LEU A 5 1.23 -9.23 -6.53
CA LEU A 5 1.48 -8.10 -7.41
C LEU A 5 1.30 -6.77 -6.67
N ALA A 6 0.26 -6.69 -5.81
CA ALA A 6 0.02 -5.50 -5.03
C ALA A 6 1.17 -5.23 -4.07
N GLN A 7 1.71 -6.28 -3.44
CA GLN A 7 2.86 -6.15 -2.54
C GLN A 7 4.08 -5.61 -3.28
N ALA A 8 4.38 -6.15 -4.45
CA ALA A 8 5.52 -5.69 -5.24
C ALA A 8 5.33 -4.24 -5.67
N TYR A 9 4.13 -3.90 -6.11
CA TYR A 9 3.82 -2.55 -6.56
C TYR A 9 3.91 -1.55 -5.41
N ALA A 10 3.37 -1.92 -4.24
CA ALA A 10 3.43 -1.06 -3.06
C ALA A 10 4.87 -0.76 -2.66
N TRP A 11 5.73 -1.77 -2.65
CA TRP A 11 7.13 -1.60 -2.29
C TRP A 11 7.85 -0.71 -3.31
N ASN A 12 7.58 -0.94 -4.61
CA ASN A 12 8.17 -0.13 -5.66
C ASN A 12 7.76 1.34 -5.53
N LEU A 13 6.48 1.59 -5.29
CA LEU A 13 6.00 2.96 -5.09
C LEU A 13 6.64 3.61 -3.87
N ALA A 14 6.68 2.87 -2.76
CA ALA A 14 7.25 3.41 -1.52
C ALA A 14 8.70 3.83 -1.74
N THR A 15 9.50 2.98 -2.37
CA THR A 15 10.92 3.28 -2.57
C THR A 15 11.15 4.31 -3.67
N THR A 16 10.29 4.35 -4.68
CA THR A 16 10.43 5.32 -5.78
C THR A 16 10.02 6.72 -5.33
N LEU A 17 8.91 6.83 -4.61
CA LEU A 17 8.39 8.12 -4.16
C LEU A 17 8.94 8.53 -2.80
N MET A 18 9.54 7.59 -2.08
CA MET A 18 10.06 7.80 -0.71
C MET A 18 8.98 8.27 0.23
N VAL A 19 7.81 7.66 0.13
CA VAL A 19 6.68 7.92 1.02
C VAL A 19 6.08 6.60 1.49
N CYS A 20 5.37 6.64 2.60
CA CYS A 20 4.68 5.44 3.09
C CYS A 20 3.52 5.10 2.17
N ILE A 21 3.42 3.83 1.80
CA ILE A 21 2.37 3.34 0.91
C ILE A 21 1.52 2.35 1.70
N VAL A 22 0.20 2.48 1.63
CA VAL A 22 -0.70 1.51 2.24
C VAL A 22 -1.17 0.52 1.19
N LEU A 23 -1.20 -0.75 1.59
CA LEU A 23 -1.81 -1.82 0.82
C LEU A 23 -3.12 -2.15 1.51
N PHE A 24 -4.23 -1.97 0.82
CA PHE A 24 -5.56 -2.16 1.41
C PHE A 24 -6.38 -3.12 0.59
N GLN A 25 -7.36 -3.73 1.24
CA GLN A 25 -8.25 -4.70 0.61
C GLN A 25 -9.55 -4.02 0.22
N THR A 26 -10.02 -4.32 -0.99
CA THR A 26 -11.30 -3.84 -1.49
C THR A 26 -12.17 -5.02 -1.90
N ALA A 27 -13.44 -4.74 -2.24
CA ALA A 27 -14.34 -5.77 -2.72
C ALA A 27 -13.86 -6.39 -4.04
N GLU A 28 -13.03 -5.65 -4.79
CA GLU A 28 -12.53 -6.11 -6.08
C GLU A 28 -11.12 -6.69 -6.00
N GLY A 29 -10.51 -6.69 -4.81
CA GLY A 29 -9.16 -7.20 -4.63
C GLY A 29 -8.35 -6.27 -3.74
N TYR A 30 -7.13 -5.95 -4.18
CA TYR A 30 -6.21 -5.12 -3.40
C TYR A 30 -5.86 -3.85 -4.14
N GLY A 31 -5.64 -2.78 -3.38
CA GLY A 31 -5.19 -1.51 -3.93
C GLY A 31 -4.02 -0.97 -3.14
N VAL A 32 -3.29 -0.04 -3.74
CA VAL A 32 -2.15 0.63 -3.09
C VAL A 32 -2.26 2.12 -3.34
N MET A 33 -1.88 2.91 -2.35
CA MET A 33 -1.84 4.37 -2.47
C MET A 33 -0.97 4.96 -1.37
N PRO A 34 -0.49 6.21 -1.54
CA PRO A 34 0.23 6.87 -0.46
C PRO A 34 -0.63 6.98 0.79
N GLU A 35 -0.02 6.78 1.95
CA GLU A 35 -0.73 6.87 3.22
C GLU A 35 -1.45 8.21 3.37
N ALA A 36 -0.81 9.29 2.94
CA ALA A 36 -1.37 10.63 3.06
C ALA A 36 -2.68 10.80 2.28
N ASP A 37 -2.84 10.01 1.21
CA ASP A 37 -4.04 10.07 0.36
C ASP A 37 -5.11 9.06 0.78
N PHE A 38 -4.79 8.16 1.70
CA PHE A 38 -5.73 7.12 2.12
C PHE A 38 -6.72 7.69 3.12
N ASP A 39 -7.99 7.66 2.77
CA ASP A 39 -9.08 8.14 3.64
C ASP A 39 -10.07 7.05 4.00
N GLY A 40 -9.72 5.79 3.74
CA GLY A 40 -10.57 4.66 4.07
C GLY A 40 -10.41 4.22 5.52
N ASP A 41 -11.08 3.12 5.84
CA ASP A 41 -11.03 2.54 7.18
C ASP A 41 -9.69 1.84 7.39
N THR A 42 -9.04 2.13 8.51
CA THR A 42 -7.76 1.48 8.84
C THR A 42 -7.89 -0.04 8.94
N ALA A 43 -9.09 -0.54 9.21
CA ALA A 43 -9.34 -1.99 9.25
C ALA A 43 -9.16 -2.64 7.88
N GLU A 44 -9.19 -1.86 6.80
CA GLU A 44 -8.98 -2.37 5.45
C GLU A 44 -7.51 -2.47 5.07
N ILE A 45 -6.62 -1.87 5.86
CA ILE A 45 -5.19 -1.88 5.57
C ILE A 45 -4.62 -3.27 5.86
N VAL A 46 -4.02 -3.87 4.83
CA VAL A 46 -3.35 -5.16 4.94
C VAL A 46 -1.92 -4.98 5.41
N HIS A 47 -1.25 -3.94 4.91
CA HIS A 47 0.14 -3.70 5.26
C HIS A 47 0.51 -2.25 4.96
N LEU A 48 1.44 -1.72 5.73
CA LEU A 48 2.00 -0.39 5.50
C LEU A 48 3.48 -0.55 5.11
N TYR A 49 3.84 0.01 3.96
CA TYR A 49 5.20 -0.06 3.45
C TYR A 49 5.89 1.27 3.71
N ASP A 50 6.95 1.23 4.53
CA ASP A 50 7.73 2.40 4.90
C ASP A 50 9.11 2.30 4.25
N PRO A 51 9.46 3.21 3.29
CA PRO A 51 10.74 3.12 2.61
C PRO A 51 11.93 3.49 3.49
N TYR A 52 11.67 4.11 4.63
CA TYR A 52 12.72 4.52 5.56
C TYR A 52 13.03 3.45 6.59
N GLU A 53 12.22 2.43 6.67
CA GLU A 53 12.37 1.34 7.61
C GLU A 53 12.84 0.10 6.88
N GLN A 54 13.96 -0.45 7.29
CA GLN A 54 14.54 -1.61 6.64
C GLN A 54 14.86 -2.72 7.60
#